data_27e680d7d731e1da5e7ff363c50a0052
#
_entry.id   27e680d7d731e1da5e7ff363c50a0052
#
_cell.length_a   1.000
_cell.length_b   1.000
_cell.length_c   1.000
_cell.angle_alpha   90.00
_cell.angle_beta   90.00
_cell.angle_gamma   90.00
#
_symmetry.space_group_name_H-M   'P 1'
#
loop_
_entity.id
_entity.type
_entity.pdbx_description
1 polymer ?
#
loop_
_entity_poly.entity_id
_entity_poly.type
_entity_poly.pdbx_seq_one_letter_code
_entity_poly.pdbx_strand_id
1 'polypeptide(L)'
;MKTYRVGVIGFGYIGKVHAFAHKNLPFFFGNLPFRTKITHVCTSRAESAAAAGEFLEAKGVTDYREITENPDIDVVHICTPNNFHKDAVLSAMAHGKHIYCDKPLTVTLAEAEEIEKALPSYKGIHQMTLQLRFFPGTLRAKQLIDEGFIGKPLQFRCSFMHSGNIDQKNPLKWRYSDAAGGGVVADLGSHALDLTTCMLGNIKRLSAMTQLAVSERRSLTDPNVMLPVDCEDAMFSMIELENGAKGTVEATKLATGAEDEIRLEMHGTKGAIRFDSMDPHHLEIYDVRAADSPIGGVRGWTRVDTGQRYDAPSCFPATKSTIGWLRAHVQCLYHFMDCVDRGVKAEPGLEQGVMIQRVMDAVKRSAASGQWIDL
;
A
#
# COMPACT_ATOMS: atom_id res chain seq x y z
N MET A 1 5.16 25.51 -17.44
CA MET A 1 4.75 24.19 -16.88
C MET A 1 6.00 23.37 -16.74
N LYS A 2 6.32 22.93 -15.53
CA LYS A 2 7.50 22.10 -15.23
C LYS A 2 7.27 20.67 -15.70
N THR A 3 8.30 20.05 -16.28
CA THR A 3 8.29 18.62 -16.62
C THR A 3 9.23 17.88 -15.68
N TYR A 4 8.69 17.00 -14.86
CA TYR A 4 9.47 16.13 -13.97
C TYR A 4 9.94 14.90 -14.74
N ARG A 5 11.25 14.64 -14.69
CA ARG A 5 11.89 13.45 -15.28
C ARG A 5 11.90 12.34 -14.25
N VAL A 6 11.38 11.21 -14.65
CA VAL A 6 11.12 10.06 -13.77
C VAL A 6 12.02 8.89 -14.14
N GLY A 7 12.66 8.29 -13.15
CA GLY A 7 13.35 7.01 -13.24
C GLY A 7 12.55 5.93 -12.52
N VAL A 8 12.39 4.76 -13.14
CA VAL A 8 11.66 3.61 -12.56
C VAL A 8 12.64 2.48 -12.31
N ILE A 9 12.83 2.10 -11.05
CA ILE A 9 13.68 0.98 -10.61
C ILE A 9 12.79 -0.23 -10.36
N GLY A 10 12.88 -1.25 -11.22
CA GLY A 10 11.98 -2.40 -11.25
C GLY A 10 10.81 -2.21 -12.22
N PHE A 11 10.69 -3.07 -13.23
CA PHE A 11 9.61 -3.01 -14.23
C PHE A 11 8.83 -4.34 -14.29
N GLY A 12 8.56 -4.90 -13.09
CA GLY A 12 7.63 -6.01 -12.90
C GLY A 12 6.18 -5.54 -12.93
N TYR A 13 5.29 -6.29 -12.27
CA TYR A 13 3.85 -5.97 -12.21
C TYR A 13 3.61 -4.53 -11.71
N ILE A 14 4.14 -4.18 -10.53
CA ILE A 14 3.89 -2.87 -9.95
C ILE A 14 4.58 -1.72 -10.69
N GLY A 15 5.79 -1.94 -11.23
CA GLY A 15 6.45 -0.94 -12.07
C GLY A 15 5.63 -0.58 -13.31
N LYS A 16 4.93 -1.55 -13.90
CA LYS A 16 3.98 -1.31 -15.01
C LYS A 16 2.76 -0.51 -14.54
N VAL A 17 2.26 -0.76 -13.33
CA VAL A 17 1.15 0.01 -12.74
C VAL A 17 1.56 1.47 -12.51
N HIS A 18 2.77 1.72 -12.02
CA HIS A 18 3.29 3.08 -11.85
C HIS A 18 3.45 3.79 -13.21
N ALA A 19 3.99 3.10 -14.20
CA ALA A 19 4.09 3.67 -15.56
C ALA A 19 2.71 3.95 -16.18
N PHE A 20 1.75 3.06 -16.00
CA PHE A 20 0.35 3.28 -16.38
C PHE A 20 -0.21 4.53 -15.70
N ALA A 21 0.01 4.69 -14.39
CA ALA A 21 -0.46 5.85 -13.66
C ALA A 21 0.11 7.16 -14.24
N HIS A 22 1.42 7.24 -14.50
CA HIS A 22 2.04 8.40 -15.14
C HIS A 22 1.45 8.75 -16.52
N LYS A 23 1.26 7.74 -17.36
CA LYS A 23 0.68 7.95 -18.71
C LYS A 23 -0.77 8.42 -18.65
N ASN A 24 -1.49 8.10 -17.58
CA ASN A 24 -2.91 8.41 -17.44
C ASN A 24 -3.22 9.67 -16.62
N LEU A 25 -2.26 10.25 -15.89
CA LEU A 25 -2.48 11.50 -15.14
C LEU A 25 -3.19 12.58 -15.96
N PRO A 26 -2.77 12.90 -17.22
CA PRO A 26 -3.40 13.97 -18.00
C PRO A 26 -4.85 13.69 -18.39
N PHE A 27 -5.28 12.42 -18.39
CA PHE A 27 -6.67 12.07 -18.69
C PHE A 27 -7.57 12.21 -17.48
N PHE A 28 -7.07 11.82 -16.29
CA PHE A 28 -7.87 11.81 -15.07
C PHE A 28 -7.96 13.19 -14.40
N PHE A 29 -6.98 14.07 -14.65
CA PHE A 29 -6.89 15.36 -13.96
C PHE A 29 -6.79 16.52 -14.98
N GLY A 30 -7.76 17.42 -14.92
CA GLY A 30 -7.75 18.62 -15.75
C GLY A 30 -6.74 19.66 -15.26
N ASN A 31 -6.11 20.36 -16.22
CA ASN A 31 -5.25 21.52 -15.93
C ASN A 31 -4.12 21.26 -14.92
N LEU A 32 -3.44 20.11 -15.04
CA LEU A 32 -2.27 19.83 -14.22
C LEU A 32 -1.22 20.93 -14.37
N PRO A 33 -0.65 21.47 -13.26
CA PRO A 33 0.38 22.50 -13.32
C PRO A 33 1.75 21.94 -13.76
N PHE A 34 1.91 20.62 -13.81
CA PHE A 34 3.13 19.89 -14.15
C PHE A 34 2.89 18.84 -15.24
N ARG A 35 3.99 18.33 -15.78
CA ARG A 35 4.04 17.12 -16.62
C ARG A 35 5.01 16.12 -16.02
N THR A 36 4.84 14.84 -16.36
CA THR A 36 5.79 13.79 -16.00
C THR A 36 6.27 13.08 -17.27
N LYS A 37 7.55 12.71 -17.30
CA LYS A 37 8.14 11.92 -18.37
C LYS A 37 9.04 10.84 -17.78
N ILE A 38 8.73 9.58 -18.01
CA ILE A 38 9.63 8.48 -17.67
C ILE A 38 10.78 8.55 -18.66
N THR A 39 12.01 8.72 -18.18
CA THR A 39 13.22 8.87 -18.99
C THR A 39 14.17 7.70 -18.84
N HIS A 40 14.10 6.97 -17.71
CA HIS A 40 14.96 5.83 -17.42
C HIS A 40 14.14 4.72 -16.78
N VAL A 41 14.51 3.47 -17.09
CA VAL A 41 13.97 2.28 -16.44
C VAL A 41 15.09 1.28 -16.14
N CYS A 42 15.16 0.81 -14.88
CA CYS A 42 16.15 -0.14 -14.43
C CYS A 42 15.53 -1.52 -14.22
N THR A 43 16.17 -2.55 -14.77
CA THR A 43 15.87 -3.96 -14.45
C THR A 43 17.15 -4.75 -14.28
N SER A 44 17.09 -5.93 -13.67
CA SER A 44 18.27 -6.73 -13.32
C SER A 44 19.03 -7.35 -14.50
N ARG A 45 18.48 -7.33 -15.73
CA ARG A 45 19.09 -7.96 -16.91
C ARG A 45 19.05 -7.02 -18.10
N ALA A 46 20.11 -6.99 -18.90
CA ALA A 46 20.23 -6.12 -20.07
C ALA A 46 19.09 -6.30 -21.07
N GLU A 47 18.68 -7.53 -21.35
CA GLU A 47 17.56 -7.84 -22.24
C GLU A 47 16.23 -7.23 -21.75
N SER A 48 15.90 -7.44 -20.46
CA SER A 48 14.68 -6.88 -19.87
C SER A 48 14.74 -5.35 -19.73
N ALA A 49 15.93 -4.78 -19.52
CA ALA A 49 16.13 -3.33 -19.50
C ALA A 49 15.90 -2.72 -20.89
N ALA A 50 16.46 -3.34 -21.93
CA ALA A 50 16.25 -2.89 -23.31
C ALA A 50 14.76 -2.94 -23.70
N ALA A 51 14.09 -4.07 -23.43
CA ALA A 51 12.66 -4.24 -23.73
C ALA A 51 11.77 -3.25 -22.96
N ALA A 52 12.07 -3.00 -21.68
CA ALA A 52 11.36 -2.01 -20.88
C ALA A 52 11.62 -0.57 -21.38
N GLY A 53 12.85 -0.27 -21.78
CA GLY A 53 13.24 1.00 -22.37
C GLY A 53 12.49 1.28 -23.68
N GLU A 54 12.43 0.31 -24.58
CA GLU A 54 11.66 0.39 -25.82
C GLU A 54 10.16 0.63 -25.55
N PHE A 55 9.56 -0.17 -24.64
CA PHE A 55 8.15 -0.05 -24.28
C PHE A 55 7.79 1.32 -23.70
N LEU A 56 8.70 1.93 -22.93
CA LEU A 56 8.48 3.21 -22.26
C LEU A 56 8.99 4.42 -23.05
N GLU A 57 9.68 4.22 -24.18
CA GLU A 57 10.43 5.25 -24.89
C GLU A 57 11.46 5.94 -23.98
N ALA A 58 12.17 5.13 -23.17
CA ALA A 58 13.10 5.53 -22.13
C ALA A 58 14.43 4.80 -22.24
N LYS A 59 15.47 5.27 -21.57
CA LYS A 59 16.75 4.57 -21.48
C LYS A 59 16.63 3.38 -20.53
N GLY A 60 16.84 2.16 -21.04
CA GLY A 60 16.97 0.94 -20.22
C GLY A 60 18.36 0.83 -19.61
N VAL A 61 18.44 0.60 -18.29
CA VAL A 61 19.70 0.43 -17.54
C VAL A 61 19.62 -0.78 -16.62
N THR A 62 20.76 -1.29 -16.15
CA THR A 62 20.83 -2.45 -15.25
C THR A 62 21.32 -2.10 -13.84
N ASP A 63 21.89 -0.93 -13.65
CA ASP A 63 22.33 -0.41 -12.37
C ASP A 63 21.37 0.72 -11.94
N TYR A 64 20.73 0.58 -10.78
CA TYR A 64 19.80 1.59 -10.26
C TYR A 64 20.50 2.93 -9.98
N ARG A 65 21.81 2.96 -9.75
CA ARG A 65 22.62 4.16 -9.53
C ARG A 65 22.64 5.08 -10.76
N GLU A 66 22.53 4.52 -11.96
CA GLU A 66 22.35 5.32 -13.19
C GLU A 66 21.04 6.15 -13.16
N ILE A 67 20.11 5.84 -12.25
CA ILE A 67 18.88 6.58 -12.00
C ILE A 67 19.05 7.49 -10.79
N THR A 68 19.45 6.94 -9.64
CA THR A 68 19.49 7.69 -8.38
C THR A 68 20.55 8.79 -8.38
N GLU A 69 21.70 8.58 -9.02
CA GLU A 69 22.81 9.53 -9.09
C GLU A 69 22.72 10.49 -10.29
N ASN A 70 21.79 10.24 -11.23
CA ASN A 70 21.67 11.05 -12.43
C ASN A 70 21.03 12.43 -12.10
N PRO A 71 21.75 13.56 -12.31
CA PRO A 71 21.24 14.89 -11.98
C PRO A 71 20.02 15.30 -12.83
N ASP A 72 19.83 14.64 -13.96
CA ASP A 72 18.71 14.89 -14.87
C ASP A 72 17.40 14.20 -14.44
N ILE A 73 17.39 13.39 -13.39
CA ILE A 73 16.20 12.73 -12.88
C ILE A 73 15.72 13.47 -11.62
N ASP A 74 14.44 13.84 -11.61
CA ASP A 74 13.82 14.55 -10.48
C ASP A 74 13.17 13.57 -9.49
N VAL A 75 12.53 12.52 -10.02
CA VAL A 75 11.68 11.57 -9.27
C VAL A 75 12.14 10.15 -9.50
N VAL A 76 12.23 9.36 -8.43
CA VAL A 76 12.59 7.94 -8.50
C VAL A 76 11.44 7.09 -7.97
N HIS A 77 10.99 6.13 -8.79
CA HIS A 77 10.08 5.07 -8.38
C HIS A 77 10.86 3.82 -8.02
N ILE A 78 10.59 3.23 -6.86
CA ILE A 78 11.21 2.01 -6.38
C ILE A 78 10.15 0.92 -6.35
N CYS A 79 10.24 -0.04 -7.28
CA CYS A 79 9.25 -1.06 -7.60
C CYS A 79 9.88 -2.46 -7.70
N THR A 80 11.00 -2.67 -7.03
CA THR A 80 11.76 -3.93 -7.00
C THR A 80 11.17 -4.93 -6.00
N PRO A 81 11.66 -6.17 -5.91
CA PRO A 81 11.50 -6.97 -4.70
C PRO A 81 12.05 -6.24 -3.47
N ASN A 82 11.46 -6.52 -2.30
CA ASN A 82 11.62 -5.72 -1.08
C ASN A 82 13.08 -5.61 -0.60
N ASN A 83 13.89 -6.66 -0.81
CA ASN A 83 15.30 -6.70 -0.43
C ASN A 83 16.21 -5.71 -1.20
N PHE A 84 15.70 -5.06 -2.23
CA PHE A 84 16.42 -4.01 -2.97
C PHE A 84 15.94 -2.60 -2.64
N HIS A 85 14.93 -2.43 -1.78
CA HIS A 85 14.35 -1.12 -1.51
C HIS A 85 15.31 -0.23 -0.72
N LYS A 86 15.90 -0.75 0.39
CA LYS A 86 16.74 0.04 1.30
C LYS A 86 17.84 0.81 0.55
N ASP A 87 18.65 0.09 -0.22
CA ASP A 87 19.81 0.68 -0.89
C ASP A 87 19.39 1.70 -1.96
N ALA A 88 18.32 1.41 -2.69
CA ALA A 88 17.77 2.34 -3.69
C ALA A 88 17.20 3.60 -3.04
N VAL A 89 16.49 3.46 -1.90
CA VAL A 89 15.94 4.59 -1.12
C VAL A 89 17.09 5.47 -0.59
N LEU A 90 18.08 4.88 0.09
CA LEU A 90 19.20 5.62 0.65
C LEU A 90 20.03 6.33 -0.43
N SER A 91 20.27 5.67 -1.57
CA SER A 91 20.95 6.30 -2.70
C SER A 91 20.14 7.48 -3.27
N ALA A 92 18.83 7.32 -3.46
CA ALA A 92 17.97 8.39 -3.93
C ALA A 92 17.92 9.58 -2.94
N MET A 93 17.89 9.30 -1.63
CA MET A 93 17.96 10.32 -0.58
C MET A 93 19.26 11.10 -0.63
N ALA A 94 20.41 10.40 -0.75
CA ALA A 94 21.74 11.03 -0.80
C ALA A 94 21.90 11.97 -2.00
N HIS A 95 21.17 11.71 -3.09
CA HIS A 95 21.22 12.53 -4.30
C HIS A 95 20.00 13.47 -4.46
N GLY A 96 19.24 13.67 -3.36
CA GLY A 96 18.17 14.67 -3.29
C GLY A 96 16.97 14.41 -4.21
N LYS A 97 16.73 13.16 -4.61
CA LYS A 97 15.60 12.80 -5.50
C LYS A 97 14.28 12.82 -4.74
N HIS A 98 13.18 13.15 -5.38
CA HIS A 98 11.86 12.82 -4.84
C HIS A 98 11.62 11.30 -4.97
N ILE A 99 11.02 10.66 -3.96
CA ILE A 99 10.93 9.19 -3.87
C ILE A 99 9.47 8.74 -3.79
N TYR A 100 9.09 7.83 -4.68
CA TYR A 100 7.83 7.10 -4.66
C TYR A 100 8.13 5.60 -4.52
N CYS A 101 8.02 5.07 -3.29
CA CYS A 101 8.47 3.73 -2.95
C CYS A 101 7.29 2.77 -2.77
N ASP A 102 7.38 1.59 -3.40
CA ASP A 102 6.39 0.54 -3.16
C ASP A 102 6.51 -0.04 -1.74
N LYS A 103 5.44 -0.62 -1.26
CA LYS A 103 5.34 -1.29 0.04
C LYS A 103 5.83 -2.75 -0.04
N PRO A 104 6.24 -3.33 1.07
CA PRO A 104 6.69 -2.70 2.30
C PRO A 104 8.00 -1.94 2.09
N LEU A 105 8.35 -1.06 3.01
CA LEU A 105 9.53 -0.20 2.87
C LEU A 105 10.83 -1.01 2.77
N THR A 106 10.96 -2.05 3.60
CA THR A 106 12.16 -2.90 3.69
C THR A 106 11.80 -4.34 4.02
N VAL A 107 12.80 -5.21 4.11
CA VAL A 107 12.63 -6.59 4.58
C VAL A 107 12.61 -6.65 6.11
N THR A 108 13.54 -5.96 6.76
CA THR A 108 13.73 -5.99 8.21
C THR A 108 13.50 -4.64 8.86
N LEU A 109 13.19 -4.64 10.16
CA LEU A 109 13.09 -3.41 10.95
C LEU A 109 14.41 -2.65 10.99
N ALA A 110 15.54 -3.35 11.11
CA ALA A 110 16.85 -2.71 11.13
C ALA A 110 17.14 -1.89 9.85
N GLU A 111 16.76 -2.42 8.69
CA GLU A 111 16.87 -1.68 7.41
C GLU A 111 15.97 -0.43 7.38
N ALA A 112 14.75 -0.53 7.92
CA ALA A 112 13.84 0.62 8.02
C ALA A 112 14.39 1.70 8.96
N GLU A 113 15.02 1.31 10.06
CA GLU A 113 15.67 2.23 11.01
C GLU A 113 16.89 2.94 10.40
N GLU A 114 17.60 2.31 9.45
CA GLU A 114 18.65 2.99 8.69
C GLU A 114 18.08 4.13 7.84
N ILE A 115 16.96 3.88 7.16
CA ILE A 115 16.23 4.91 6.39
C ILE A 115 15.73 6.01 7.33
N GLU A 116 15.13 5.64 8.48
CA GLU A 116 14.62 6.59 9.47
C GLU A 116 15.71 7.56 9.95
N LYS A 117 16.92 7.06 10.22
CA LYS A 117 18.06 7.88 10.62
C LYS A 117 18.47 8.91 9.55
N ALA A 118 18.24 8.62 8.29
CA ALA A 118 18.56 9.52 7.18
C ALA A 118 17.46 10.59 6.93
N LEU A 119 16.21 10.33 7.32
CA LEU A 119 15.07 11.22 7.06
C LEU A 119 15.23 12.66 7.55
N PRO A 120 15.77 12.96 8.78
CA PRO A 120 15.88 14.34 9.26
C PRO A 120 16.74 15.26 8.38
N SER A 121 17.71 14.71 7.66
CA SER A 121 18.58 15.47 6.75
C SER A 121 18.04 15.53 5.31
N TYR A 122 17.09 14.69 4.98
CA TYR A 122 16.55 14.57 3.63
C TYR A 122 15.51 15.65 3.33
N LYS A 123 15.64 16.29 2.16
CA LYS A 123 14.78 17.42 1.74
C LYS A 123 13.84 17.10 0.57
N GLY A 124 14.02 15.93 -0.03
CA GLY A 124 13.12 15.48 -1.11
C GLY A 124 11.72 15.12 -0.58
N ILE A 125 10.73 15.27 -1.42
CA ILE A 125 9.37 14.78 -1.10
C ILE A 125 9.36 13.27 -1.31
N HIS A 126 8.72 12.55 -0.40
CA HIS A 126 8.67 11.09 -0.45
C HIS A 126 7.30 10.56 -0.07
N GLN A 127 6.90 9.44 -0.69
CA GLN A 127 5.63 8.77 -0.41
C GLN A 127 5.77 7.26 -0.57
N MET A 128 5.09 6.52 0.33
CA MET A 128 4.85 5.09 0.20
C MET A 128 3.63 4.84 -0.70
N THR A 129 3.71 3.82 -1.55
CA THR A 129 2.58 3.39 -2.39
C THR A 129 1.61 2.55 -1.57
N LEU A 130 0.80 3.20 -0.76
CA LEU A 130 -0.28 2.60 0.04
C LEU A 130 -1.63 3.00 -0.57
N GLN A 131 -1.85 2.56 -1.79
CA GLN A 131 -2.95 2.98 -2.68
C GLN A 131 -4.35 2.70 -2.13
N LEU A 132 -4.50 1.77 -1.18
CA LEU A 132 -5.80 1.48 -0.57
C LEU A 132 -6.38 2.66 0.22
N ARG A 133 -5.53 3.60 0.64
CA ARG A 133 -5.97 4.89 1.22
C ARG A 133 -6.69 5.79 0.22
N PHE A 134 -6.50 5.55 -1.09
CA PHE A 134 -6.91 6.45 -2.18
C PHE A 134 -8.12 5.94 -2.99
N PHE A 135 -8.85 4.96 -2.50
CA PHE A 135 -10.20 4.70 -2.98
C PHE A 135 -11.14 5.84 -2.53
N PRO A 136 -12.14 6.23 -3.33
CA PRO A 136 -13.12 7.23 -2.87
C PRO A 136 -13.80 6.81 -1.56
N GLY A 137 -14.07 5.52 -1.39
CA GLY A 137 -14.65 4.97 -0.17
C GLY A 137 -13.76 5.17 1.07
N THR A 138 -12.47 4.86 0.95
CA THR A 138 -11.52 5.04 2.09
C THR A 138 -11.24 6.51 2.37
N LEU A 139 -11.13 7.35 1.33
CA LEU A 139 -11.01 8.81 1.50
C LEU A 139 -12.23 9.38 2.23
N ARG A 140 -13.46 8.98 1.84
CA ARG A 140 -14.68 9.43 2.51
C ARG A 140 -14.78 8.89 3.93
N ALA A 141 -14.39 7.63 4.17
CA ALA A 141 -14.33 7.07 5.52
C ALA A 141 -13.40 7.89 6.43
N LYS A 142 -12.21 8.26 5.94
CA LYS A 142 -11.26 9.09 6.69
C LYS A 142 -11.84 10.46 7.00
N GLN A 143 -12.46 11.14 6.02
CA GLN A 143 -13.13 12.43 6.26
C GLN A 143 -14.19 12.32 7.36
N LEU A 144 -15.07 11.31 7.30
CA LEU A 144 -16.11 11.09 8.30
C LEU A 144 -15.52 10.85 9.70
N ILE A 145 -14.42 10.11 9.80
CA ILE A 145 -13.73 9.86 11.07
C ILE A 145 -13.16 11.17 11.62
N ASP A 146 -12.49 11.97 10.79
CA ASP A 146 -11.89 13.25 11.18
C ASP A 146 -12.94 14.28 11.58
N GLU A 147 -14.12 14.24 10.95
CA GLU A 147 -15.32 15.01 11.34
C GLU A 147 -15.96 14.51 12.65
N GLY A 148 -15.49 13.42 13.23
CA GLY A 148 -15.98 12.82 14.48
C GLY A 148 -17.29 12.04 14.31
N PHE A 149 -17.61 11.57 13.10
CA PHE A 149 -18.83 10.85 12.79
C PHE A 149 -19.03 9.61 13.67
N ILE A 150 -17.99 8.78 13.83
CA ILE A 150 -18.06 7.58 14.67
C ILE A 150 -17.97 7.88 16.17
N GLY A 151 -17.56 9.11 16.57
CA GLY A 151 -17.27 9.45 17.96
C GLY A 151 -15.98 8.76 18.45
N LYS A 152 -15.96 8.34 19.74
CA LYS A 152 -14.82 7.59 20.27
C LYS A 152 -14.78 6.18 19.65
N PRO A 153 -13.69 5.78 18.98
CA PRO A 153 -13.54 4.42 18.49
C PRO A 153 -13.61 3.38 19.61
N LEU A 154 -14.30 2.27 19.37
CA LEU A 154 -14.50 1.19 20.34
C LEU A 154 -13.96 -0.13 19.84
N GLN A 155 -14.37 -0.54 18.63
CA GLN A 155 -13.98 -1.81 18.01
C GLN A 155 -13.73 -1.64 16.52
N PHE A 156 -12.88 -2.52 15.98
CA PHE A 156 -12.61 -2.59 14.54
C PHE A 156 -12.30 -4.01 14.08
N ARG A 157 -12.47 -4.25 12.80
CA ARG A 157 -11.99 -5.43 12.08
C ARG A 157 -11.44 -5.00 10.75
N CYS A 158 -10.26 -5.49 10.41
CA CYS A 158 -9.68 -5.34 9.09
C CYS A 158 -9.20 -6.69 8.59
N SER A 159 -9.63 -7.11 7.41
CA SER A 159 -9.16 -8.34 6.79
C SER A 159 -8.73 -8.07 5.36
N PHE A 160 -7.58 -8.63 4.95
CA PHE A 160 -7.17 -8.66 3.56
C PHE A 160 -7.04 -10.11 3.11
N MET A 161 -7.97 -10.54 2.28
CA MET A 161 -8.14 -11.93 1.87
C MET A 161 -7.83 -12.10 0.39
N HIS A 162 -7.12 -13.18 0.08
CA HIS A 162 -6.73 -13.59 -1.27
C HIS A 162 -6.65 -15.13 -1.31
N SER A 163 -6.78 -15.75 -2.47
CA SER A 163 -6.69 -17.20 -2.66
C SER A 163 -5.40 -17.67 -3.36
N GLY A 164 -4.45 -16.77 -3.60
CA GLY A 164 -3.32 -17.00 -4.52
C GLY A 164 -2.30 -18.04 -4.09
N ASN A 165 -2.25 -18.46 -2.81
CA ASN A 165 -1.29 -19.45 -2.32
C ASN A 165 -1.84 -20.87 -2.23
N ILE A 166 -3.14 -21.07 -2.44
CA ILE A 166 -3.80 -22.38 -2.35
C ILE A 166 -3.26 -23.35 -3.39
N ASP A 167 -2.99 -22.89 -4.62
CA ASP A 167 -2.47 -23.73 -5.67
C ASP A 167 -0.98 -24.06 -5.44
N GLN A 168 -0.72 -25.28 -4.99
CA GLN A 168 0.63 -25.81 -4.74
C GLN A 168 1.45 -25.98 -6.02
N LYS A 169 0.83 -25.96 -7.20
CA LYS A 169 1.54 -26.04 -8.51
C LYS A 169 2.26 -24.74 -8.87
N ASN A 170 1.87 -23.62 -8.23
CA ASN A 170 2.55 -22.35 -8.44
C ASN A 170 4.02 -22.47 -8.05
N PRO A 171 4.98 -22.08 -8.95
CA PRO A 171 6.39 -22.22 -8.64
C PRO A 171 6.84 -21.23 -7.57
N LEU A 172 7.95 -21.56 -6.92
CA LEU A 172 8.58 -20.69 -5.93
C LEU A 172 9.00 -19.37 -6.58
N LYS A 173 8.52 -18.26 -6.04
CA LYS A 173 8.89 -16.90 -6.42
C LYS A 173 9.47 -16.19 -5.20
N TRP A 174 10.07 -15.04 -5.37
CA TRP A 174 10.64 -14.26 -4.26
C TRP A 174 9.65 -13.97 -3.13
N ARG A 175 8.33 -13.87 -3.44
CA ARG A 175 7.27 -13.68 -2.45
C ARG A 175 7.07 -14.85 -1.47
N TYR A 176 7.71 -15.97 -1.71
CA TYR A 176 7.70 -17.15 -0.84
C TYR A 176 9.02 -17.32 -0.08
N SER A 177 9.89 -16.29 -0.08
CA SER A 177 11.15 -16.27 0.65
C SER A 177 11.21 -15.11 1.63
N ASP A 178 11.43 -15.41 2.91
CA ASP A 178 11.56 -14.42 3.98
C ASP A 178 12.78 -13.51 3.74
N ALA A 179 13.89 -14.08 3.25
CA ALA A 179 15.10 -13.32 2.91
C ALA A 179 14.90 -12.29 1.78
N ALA A 180 13.91 -12.49 0.92
CA ALA A 180 13.53 -11.53 -0.11
C ALA A 180 12.42 -10.56 0.36
N GLY A 181 11.97 -10.69 1.60
CA GLY A 181 10.85 -9.92 2.17
C GLY A 181 9.48 -10.44 1.74
N GLY A 182 9.37 -11.74 1.47
CA GLY A 182 8.10 -12.40 1.17
C GLY A 182 7.21 -12.58 2.40
N GLY A 183 6.13 -13.34 2.22
CA GLY A 183 5.13 -13.62 3.25
C GLY A 183 3.92 -12.71 3.19
N VAL A 184 2.84 -13.19 3.81
CA VAL A 184 1.55 -12.49 3.81
C VAL A 184 1.58 -11.26 4.70
N VAL A 185 2.37 -11.26 5.79
CA VAL A 185 2.55 -10.11 6.67
C VAL A 185 3.09 -8.92 5.89
N ALA A 186 4.11 -9.16 5.06
CA ALA A 186 4.71 -8.14 4.21
C ALA A 186 3.81 -7.74 3.03
N ASP A 187 3.16 -8.68 2.38
CA ASP A 187 2.43 -8.42 1.13
C ASP A 187 1.02 -7.86 1.37
N LEU A 188 0.17 -8.51 2.14
CA LEU A 188 -1.20 -8.08 2.44
C LEU A 188 -1.31 -7.41 3.80
N GLY A 189 -0.61 -7.94 4.81
CA GLY A 189 -0.62 -7.42 6.18
C GLY A 189 -0.20 -5.97 6.26
N SER A 190 0.84 -5.56 5.52
CA SER A 190 1.29 -4.17 5.44
C SER A 190 0.16 -3.20 5.07
N HIS A 191 -0.70 -3.56 4.12
CA HIS A 191 -1.86 -2.75 3.72
C HIS A 191 -2.96 -2.73 4.79
N ALA A 192 -3.30 -3.89 5.38
CA ALA A 192 -4.35 -3.97 6.39
C ALA A 192 -3.95 -3.21 7.67
N LEU A 193 -2.70 -3.33 8.10
CA LEU A 193 -2.13 -2.59 9.23
C LEU A 193 -2.08 -1.09 8.93
N ASP A 194 -1.64 -0.71 7.73
CA ASP A 194 -1.62 0.68 7.32
C ASP A 194 -3.02 1.31 7.29
N LEU A 195 -3.98 0.64 6.67
CA LEU A 195 -5.35 1.17 6.59
C LEU A 195 -5.97 1.31 7.98
N THR A 196 -5.73 0.34 8.88
CA THR A 196 -6.19 0.38 10.27
C THR A 196 -5.60 1.60 11.01
N THR A 197 -4.28 1.78 10.93
CA THR A 197 -3.61 2.89 11.63
C THR A 197 -3.94 4.25 11.02
N CYS A 198 -4.10 4.33 9.71
CA CYS A 198 -4.55 5.53 9.01
C CYS A 198 -5.93 5.99 9.49
N MET A 199 -6.85 5.06 9.68
CA MET A 199 -8.22 5.36 10.08
C MET A 199 -8.36 5.65 11.57
N LEU A 200 -7.70 4.86 12.43
CA LEU A 200 -8.02 4.80 13.85
C LEU A 200 -6.86 5.18 14.78
N GLY A 201 -5.66 5.41 14.24
CA GLY A 201 -4.48 5.79 15.03
C GLY A 201 -3.57 4.61 15.37
N ASN A 202 -2.54 4.89 16.16
CA ASN A 202 -1.42 3.98 16.39
C ASN A 202 -1.81 2.75 17.20
N ILE A 203 -1.08 1.66 16.94
CA ILE A 203 -1.18 0.43 17.70
C ILE A 203 -0.35 0.57 18.97
N LYS A 204 -0.95 0.26 20.12
CA LYS A 204 -0.29 0.21 21.42
C LYS A 204 0.39 -1.13 21.65
N ARG A 205 -0.32 -2.23 21.35
CA ARG A 205 0.17 -3.61 21.48
C ARG A 205 -0.64 -4.58 20.63
N LEU A 206 -0.05 -5.72 20.34
CA LEU A 206 -0.71 -6.79 19.59
C LEU A 206 -0.31 -8.18 20.07
N SER A 207 -1.17 -9.16 19.76
CA SER A 207 -0.85 -10.59 19.81
C SER A 207 -1.23 -11.22 18.49
N ALA A 208 -0.37 -12.04 17.92
CA ALA A 208 -0.54 -12.62 16.60
C ALA A 208 -0.18 -14.10 16.53
N MET A 209 -0.76 -14.76 15.53
CA MET A 209 -0.35 -16.07 15.04
C MET A 209 -0.19 -16.03 13.53
N THR A 210 0.68 -16.89 12.99
CA THR A 210 0.89 -17.07 11.56
C THR A 210 0.67 -18.52 11.17
N GLN A 211 0.39 -18.75 9.89
CA GLN A 211 0.22 -20.08 9.32
C GLN A 211 1.03 -20.22 8.05
N LEU A 212 1.80 -21.29 7.93
CA LEU A 212 2.42 -21.77 6.71
C LEU A 212 1.68 -23.06 6.29
N ALA A 213 0.91 -23.01 5.23
CA ALA A 213 0.11 -24.14 4.75
C ALA A 213 0.81 -24.92 3.63
N VAL A 214 1.62 -24.24 2.81
CA VAL A 214 2.34 -24.83 1.68
C VAL A 214 3.83 -24.69 1.92
N SER A 215 4.43 -25.72 2.54
CA SER A 215 5.84 -25.72 2.99
C SER A 215 6.88 -25.90 1.87
N GLU A 216 6.45 -26.36 0.68
CA GLU A 216 7.35 -26.58 -0.45
C GLU A 216 6.68 -26.20 -1.77
N ARG A 217 7.47 -25.67 -2.71
CA ARG A 217 7.02 -25.33 -4.06
C ARG A 217 8.05 -25.75 -5.11
N ARG A 218 7.59 -25.98 -6.33
CA ARG A 218 8.46 -26.29 -7.46
C ARG A 218 9.42 -25.13 -7.77
N SER A 219 10.65 -25.47 -8.11
CA SER A 219 11.61 -24.49 -8.62
C SER A 219 11.11 -23.85 -9.93
N LEU A 220 11.42 -22.57 -10.13
CA LEU A 220 11.17 -21.86 -11.39
C LEU A 220 12.03 -22.39 -12.56
N THR A 221 13.23 -22.94 -12.25
CA THR A 221 14.20 -23.36 -13.27
C THR A 221 14.15 -24.86 -13.54
N ASP A 222 13.75 -25.67 -12.55
CA ASP A 222 13.56 -27.11 -12.72
C ASP A 222 12.27 -27.56 -12.00
N PRO A 223 11.20 -27.86 -12.73
CA PRO A 223 9.92 -28.26 -12.15
C PRO A 223 9.96 -29.63 -11.40
N ASN A 224 11.04 -30.41 -11.50
CA ASN A 224 11.22 -31.65 -10.74
C ASN A 224 11.86 -31.42 -9.37
N VAL A 225 12.36 -30.22 -9.10
CA VAL A 225 12.96 -29.86 -7.81
C VAL A 225 11.95 -29.12 -6.96
N MET A 226 11.69 -29.63 -5.75
CA MET A 226 10.92 -28.95 -4.71
C MET A 226 11.87 -28.13 -3.83
N LEU A 227 11.48 -26.90 -3.53
CA LEU A 227 12.22 -25.96 -2.70
C LEU A 227 11.36 -25.54 -1.50
N PRO A 228 11.94 -25.37 -0.32
CA PRO A 228 11.21 -24.98 0.86
C PRO A 228 10.64 -23.55 0.75
N VAL A 229 9.46 -23.33 1.31
CA VAL A 229 8.87 -22.03 1.57
C VAL A 229 9.15 -21.69 3.04
N ASP A 230 9.67 -20.51 3.32
CA ASP A 230 10.12 -20.09 4.65
C ASP A 230 9.33 -18.88 5.21
N CYS A 231 8.22 -18.51 4.57
CA CYS A 231 7.37 -17.41 5.00
C CYS A 231 5.88 -17.81 5.03
N GLU A 232 5.12 -17.11 5.84
CA GLU A 232 3.73 -17.41 6.16
C GLU A 232 2.75 -17.12 5.01
N ASP A 233 1.65 -17.90 4.96
CA ASP A 233 0.53 -17.76 4.03
C ASP A 233 -0.67 -17.04 4.68
N ALA A 234 -0.74 -16.98 6.01
CA ALA A 234 -1.77 -16.26 6.75
C ALA A 234 -1.22 -15.67 8.06
N MET A 235 -1.78 -14.53 8.46
CA MET A 235 -1.61 -13.92 9.77
C MET A 235 -2.97 -13.56 10.38
N PHE A 236 -3.09 -13.73 11.70
CA PHE A 236 -4.25 -13.35 12.49
C PHE A 236 -3.74 -12.59 13.72
N SER A 237 -4.25 -11.39 13.97
CA SER A 237 -3.80 -10.58 15.09
C SER A 237 -4.94 -9.94 15.88
N MET A 238 -4.80 -9.92 17.20
CA MET A 238 -5.59 -9.10 18.12
C MET A 238 -4.80 -7.84 18.44
N ILE A 239 -5.44 -6.69 18.37
CA ILE A 239 -4.78 -5.38 18.46
C ILE A 239 -5.49 -4.49 19.48
N GLU A 240 -4.72 -3.79 20.30
CA GLU A 240 -5.16 -2.67 21.12
C GLU A 240 -4.51 -1.38 20.59
N LEU A 241 -5.32 -0.37 20.29
CA LEU A 241 -4.84 0.96 19.86
C LEU A 241 -4.55 1.86 21.07
N GLU A 242 -3.74 2.91 20.86
CA GLU A 242 -3.43 3.92 21.90
C GLU A 242 -4.67 4.62 22.44
N ASN A 243 -5.70 4.83 21.61
CA ASN A 243 -6.98 5.43 22.01
C ASN A 243 -7.91 4.48 22.79
N GLY A 244 -7.47 3.23 23.02
CA GLY A 244 -8.16 2.18 23.76
C GLY A 244 -9.11 1.32 22.94
N ALA A 245 -9.31 1.59 21.65
CA ALA A 245 -10.08 0.70 20.78
C ALA A 245 -9.37 -0.65 20.61
N LYS A 246 -10.16 -1.72 20.46
CA LYS A 246 -9.66 -3.08 20.30
C LYS A 246 -10.26 -3.71 19.07
N GLY A 247 -9.48 -4.56 18.42
CA GLY A 247 -9.96 -5.21 17.21
C GLY A 247 -9.04 -6.30 16.69
N THR A 248 -9.30 -6.71 15.47
CA THR A 248 -8.53 -7.74 14.77
C THR A 248 -8.04 -7.22 13.43
N VAL A 249 -6.83 -7.65 13.06
CA VAL A 249 -6.32 -7.53 11.69
C VAL A 249 -5.92 -8.91 11.21
N GLU A 250 -6.40 -9.27 10.04
CA GLU A 250 -6.17 -10.54 9.38
C GLU A 250 -5.62 -10.29 7.97
N ALA A 251 -4.65 -11.09 7.56
CA ALA A 251 -4.21 -11.15 6.17
C ALA A 251 -3.97 -12.61 5.78
N THR A 252 -4.53 -13.05 4.65
CA THR A 252 -4.41 -14.44 4.22
C THR A 252 -4.42 -14.58 2.72
N LYS A 253 -3.61 -15.51 2.21
CA LYS A 253 -3.64 -15.96 0.80
C LYS A 253 -4.24 -17.36 0.66
N LEU A 254 -4.93 -17.83 1.70
CA LEU A 254 -5.55 -19.17 1.80
C LEU A 254 -7.09 -19.10 1.77
N ALA A 255 -7.68 -17.94 1.59
CA ALA A 255 -9.13 -17.79 1.61
C ALA A 255 -9.74 -18.21 0.27
N THR A 256 -10.15 -19.49 0.16
CA THR A 256 -10.79 -20.03 -1.04
C THR A 256 -12.03 -19.21 -1.41
N GLY A 257 -12.06 -18.69 -2.65
CA GLY A 257 -13.16 -17.88 -3.17
C GLY A 257 -12.98 -16.37 -2.95
N ALA A 258 -12.00 -15.93 -2.17
CA ALA A 258 -11.63 -14.52 -2.11
C ALA A 258 -10.74 -14.14 -3.31
N GLU A 259 -10.95 -12.93 -3.80
CA GLU A 259 -10.15 -12.32 -4.86
C GLU A 259 -9.08 -11.40 -4.27
N ASP A 260 -9.14 -10.09 -4.45
CA ASP A 260 -8.25 -9.09 -3.84
C ASP A 260 -9.05 -8.24 -2.85
N GLU A 261 -9.48 -8.86 -1.77
CA GLU A 261 -10.58 -8.43 -0.92
C GLU A 261 -10.08 -7.84 0.40
N ILE A 262 -10.09 -6.49 0.52
CA ILE A 262 -9.90 -5.84 1.80
C ILE A 262 -11.24 -5.36 2.35
N ARG A 263 -11.55 -5.77 3.59
CA ARG A 263 -12.72 -5.34 4.37
C ARG A 263 -12.26 -4.59 5.60
N LEU A 264 -12.89 -3.45 5.83
CA LEU A 264 -12.67 -2.63 7.01
C LEU A 264 -14.01 -2.32 7.68
N GLU A 265 -14.12 -2.61 8.96
CA GLU A 265 -15.29 -2.32 9.78
C GLU A 265 -14.84 -1.61 11.06
N MET A 266 -15.45 -0.46 11.35
CA MET A 266 -15.09 0.42 12.46
C MET A 266 -16.35 0.84 13.22
N HIS A 267 -16.35 0.66 14.53
CA HIS A 267 -17.45 0.99 15.42
C HIS A 267 -16.99 2.00 16.47
N GLY A 268 -17.80 3.01 16.69
CA GLY A 268 -17.59 4.01 17.71
C GLY A 268 -18.88 4.36 18.47
N THR A 269 -18.77 5.32 19.37
CA THR A 269 -19.88 5.70 20.27
C THR A 269 -21.02 6.43 19.56
N LYS A 270 -20.80 6.97 18.36
CA LYS A 270 -21.79 7.78 17.62
C LYS A 270 -22.16 7.17 16.26
N GLY A 271 -21.38 6.22 15.76
CA GLY A 271 -21.62 5.61 14.48
C GLY A 271 -20.66 4.47 14.16
N ALA A 272 -20.88 3.88 13.00
CA ALA A 272 -20.01 2.84 12.45
C ALA A 272 -19.82 3.05 10.95
N ILE A 273 -18.73 2.50 10.40
CA ILE A 273 -18.38 2.58 8.98
C ILE A 273 -17.91 1.20 8.54
N ARG A 274 -18.31 0.79 7.32
CA ARG A 274 -17.82 -0.40 6.62
C ARG A 274 -17.36 -0.04 5.22
N PHE A 275 -16.25 -0.63 4.81
CA PHE A 275 -15.72 -0.57 3.44
C PHE A 275 -15.32 -1.97 2.98
N ASP A 276 -15.61 -2.27 1.69
CA ASP A 276 -15.19 -3.50 1.02
C ASP A 276 -14.61 -3.13 -0.36
N SER A 277 -13.36 -3.54 -0.64
CA SER A 277 -12.70 -3.27 -1.92
C SER A 277 -13.37 -4.00 -3.11
N MET A 278 -14.14 -5.05 -2.86
CA MET A 278 -14.90 -5.76 -3.90
C MET A 278 -16.21 -5.03 -4.24
N ASP A 279 -16.63 -4.07 -3.42
CA ASP A 279 -17.66 -3.07 -3.73
C ASP A 279 -17.12 -1.63 -3.54
N PRO A 280 -16.09 -1.25 -4.31
CA PRO A 280 -15.36 0.01 -4.09
C PRO A 280 -16.18 1.26 -4.44
N HIS A 281 -17.39 1.07 -4.96
CA HIS A 281 -18.31 2.16 -5.33
C HIS A 281 -19.08 2.72 -4.15
N HIS A 282 -19.08 2.01 -3.02
CA HIS A 282 -19.92 2.32 -1.88
C HIS A 282 -19.13 2.33 -0.58
N LEU A 283 -19.65 3.10 0.35
CA LEU A 283 -19.31 3.08 1.76
C LEU A 283 -20.60 2.86 2.55
N GLU A 284 -20.61 1.98 3.54
CA GLU A 284 -21.74 1.83 4.43
C GLU A 284 -21.48 2.58 5.74
N ILE A 285 -22.48 3.35 6.19
CA ILE A 285 -22.42 4.11 7.44
C ILE A 285 -23.64 3.79 8.31
N TYR A 286 -23.44 3.82 9.63
CA TYR A 286 -24.51 3.72 10.61
C TYR A 286 -24.41 4.90 11.59
N ASP A 287 -25.48 5.70 11.70
CA ASP A 287 -25.53 6.84 12.62
C ASP A 287 -26.51 6.56 13.75
N VAL A 288 -26.02 6.46 14.99
CA VAL A 288 -26.87 6.22 16.17
C VAL A 288 -27.77 7.41 16.48
N ARG A 289 -27.47 8.60 15.95
CA ARG A 289 -28.26 9.84 16.15
C ARG A 289 -29.45 9.91 15.20
N ALA A 290 -29.51 9.06 14.18
CA ALA A 290 -30.64 9.02 13.27
C ALA A 290 -31.90 8.61 14.02
N ALA A 291 -33.06 9.16 13.62
CA ALA A 291 -34.36 8.86 14.24
C ALA A 291 -34.68 7.36 14.11
N ASP A 292 -35.19 6.76 15.18
CA ASP A 292 -35.60 5.36 15.26
C ASP A 292 -37.14 5.19 15.38
N SER A 293 -37.89 6.27 15.25
CA SER A 293 -39.33 6.30 15.32
C SER A 293 -39.92 7.05 14.12
N PRO A 294 -41.10 6.66 13.58
CA PRO A 294 -41.88 5.45 13.94
C PRO A 294 -41.24 4.19 13.32
N ILE A 295 -41.37 3.05 14.00
CA ILE A 295 -40.93 1.71 13.55
C ILE A 295 -39.53 1.71 12.90
N GLY A 296 -38.50 1.98 13.73
CA GLY A 296 -37.08 2.05 13.28
C GLY A 296 -36.68 3.35 12.56
N GLY A 297 -37.64 4.20 12.18
CA GLY A 297 -37.36 5.49 11.52
C GLY A 297 -36.46 5.38 10.32
N VAL A 298 -35.38 6.17 10.31
CA VAL A 298 -34.28 6.09 9.29
C VAL A 298 -32.97 5.53 9.87
N ARG A 299 -33.00 4.99 11.10
CA ARG A 299 -31.84 4.40 11.74
C ARG A 299 -31.55 3.03 11.12
N GLY A 300 -30.40 2.90 10.48
CA GLY A 300 -29.98 1.69 9.81
C GLY A 300 -28.66 1.89 9.10
N TRP A 301 -28.13 0.83 8.50
CA TRP A 301 -27.00 0.95 7.61
C TRP A 301 -27.43 1.68 6.34
N THR A 302 -26.77 2.79 6.06
CA THR A 302 -26.97 3.60 4.85
C THR A 302 -25.81 3.37 3.92
N ARG A 303 -26.12 2.97 2.68
CA ARG A 303 -25.14 2.83 1.61
C ARG A 303 -24.93 4.18 0.93
N VAL A 304 -23.69 4.65 0.92
CA VAL A 304 -23.29 5.95 0.37
C VAL A 304 -22.53 5.70 -0.91
N ASP A 305 -22.95 6.32 -2.01
CA ASP A 305 -22.22 6.26 -3.28
C ASP A 305 -20.88 7.01 -3.19
N THR A 306 -19.79 6.34 -3.50
CA THR A 306 -18.44 6.92 -3.53
C THR A 306 -17.73 6.75 -4.87
N GLY A 307 -18.28 5.99 -5.80
CA GLY A 307 -17.66 5.68 -7.09
C GLY A 307 -17.25 6.95 -7.85
N GLN A 308 -15.98 7.07 -8.21
CA GLN A 308 -15.36 8.19 -8.93
C GLN A 308 -15.59 9.59 -8.32
N ARG A 309 -15.96 9.69 -7.04
CA ARG A 309 -16.18 10.95 -6.33
C ARG A 309 -14.88 11.45 -5.71
N TYR A 310 -13.93 11.75 -6.57
CA TYR A 310 -12.70 12.45 -6.18
C TYR A 310 -12.88 13.95 -6.30
N ASP A 311 -12.21 14.70 -5.42
CA ASP A 311 -12.18 16.14 -5.45
C ASP A 311 -11.47 16.68 -6.69
N ALA A 312 -11.76 17.95 -7.05
CA ALA A 312 -11.01 18.65 -8.08
C ALA A 312 -9.50 18.63 -7.77
N PRO A 313 -8.63 18.53 -8.78
CA PRO A 313 -8.90 18.68 -10.22
C PRO A 313 -9.26 17.36 -10.94
N SER A 314 -9.66 16.30 -10.23
CA SER A 314 -10.14 15.08 -10.87
C SER A 314 -11.36 15.39 -11.74
N CYS A 315 -11.31 15.06 -13.04
CA CYS A 315 -12.34 15.45 -14.00
C CYS A 315 -12.87 14.30 -14.86
N PHE A 316 -12.18 13.15 -14.86
CA PHE A 316 -12.53 11.99 -15.68
C PHE A 316 -12.30 10.68 -14.91
N PRO A 317 -13.11 9.65 -15.12
CA PRO A 317 -14.43 9.68 -15.74
C PRO A 317 -15.46 10.38 -14.84
N ALA A 318 -16.71 10.52 -15.31
CA ALA A 318 -17.79 11.13 -14.54
C ALA A 318 -18.05 10.36 -13.22
N THR A 319 -18.56 11.04 -12.20
CA THR A 319 -18.81 10.49 -10.86
C THR A 319 -19.76 9.28 -10.82
N LYS A 320 -20.53 9.06 -11.87
CA LYS A 320 -21.42 7.89 -12.01
C LYS A 320 -20.77 6.66 -12.65
N SER A 321 -19.50 6.77 -13.05
CA SER A 321 -18.75 5.66 -13.64
C SER A 321 -18.22 4.73 -12.55
N THR A 322 -18.08 3.44 -12.91
CA THR A 322 -17.49 2.45 -12.00
C THR A 322 -16.03 2.72 -11.75
N ILE A 323 -15.57 2.43 -10.54
CA ILE A 323 -14.16 2.54 -10.17
C ILE A 323 -13.48 1.17 -10.29
N GLY A 324 -12.20 1.19 -10.64
CA GLY A 324 -11.35 0.01 -10.63
C GLY A 324 -10.09 0.22 -9.80
N TRP A 325 -9.39 -0.87 -9.48
CA TRP A 325 -8.18 -0.90 -8.66
C TRP A 325 -7.09 0.07 -9.16
N LEU A 326 -6.86 0.12 -10.48
CA LEU A 326 -5.88 1.03 -11.08
C LEU A 326 -6.15 2.51 -10.80
N ARG A 327 -7.42 2.89 -10.61
CA ARG A 327 -7.77 4.30 -10.35
C ARG A 327 -7.23 4.80 -9.01
N ALA A 328 -7.20 3.94 -8.00
CA ALA A 328 -6.60 4.28 -6.70
C ALA A 328 -5.07 4.52 -6.83
N HIS A 329 -4.36 3.75 -7.64
CA HIS A 329 -2.94 4.00 -7.94
C HIS A 329 -2.72 5.33 -8.67
N VAL A 330 -3.58 5.67 -9.62
CA VAL A 330 -3.49 6.98 -10.31
C VAL A 330 -3.74 8.13 -9.33
N GLN A 331 -4.69 7.99 -8.40
CA GLN A 331 -4.95 8.99 -7.36
C GLN A 331 -3.79 9.11 -6.37
N CYS A 332 -3.22 7.98 -5.95
CA CYS A 332 -2.05 7.92 -5.07
C CYS A 332 -0.85 8.64 -5.71
N LEU A 333 -0.57 8.36 -6.98
CA LEU A 333 0.49 9.03 -7.74
C LEU A 333 0.19 10.53 -7.93
N TYR A 334 -1.05 10.90 -8.25
CA TYR A 334 -1.42 12.31 -8.38
C TYR A 334 -1.13 13.08 -7.09
N HIS A 335 -1.56 12.54 -5.95
CA HIS A 335 -1.29 13.15 -4.64
C HIS A 335 0.21 13.38 -4.41
N PHE A 336 1.03 12.39 -4.69
CA PHE A 336 2.49 12.53 -4.59
C PHE A 336 3.04 13.62 -5.50
N MET A 337 2.66 13.61 -6.78
CA MET A 337 3.19 14.57 -7.76
C MET A 337 2.70 15.99 -7.51
N ASP A 338 1.47 16.18 -7.01
CA ASP A 338 0.97 17.48 -6.56
C ASP A 338 1.77 18.01 -5.37
N CYS A 339 2.08 17.14 -4.40
CA CYS A 339 2.93 17.49 -3.27
C CYS A 339 4.36 17.85 -3.72
N VAL A 340 4.92 17.13 -4.69
CA VAL A 340 6.24 17.46 -5.30
C VAL A 340 6.22 18.82 -5.98
N ASP A 341 5.19 19.10 -6.77
CA ASP A 341 5.08 20.37 -7.49
C ASP A 341 4.89 21.58 -6.56
N ARG A 342 4.14 21.38 -5.47
CA ARG A 342 3.88 22.41 -4.45
C ARG A 342 4.98 22.52 -3.40
N GLY A 343 5.93 21.59 -3.37
CA GLY A 343 6.99 21.53 -2.35
C GLY A 343 6.48 21.28 -0.93
N VAL A 344 5.41 20.49 -0.78
CA VAL A 344 4.81 20.14 0.52
C VAL A 344 4.99 18.65 0.82
N LYS A 345 4.94 18.27 2.11
CA LYS A 345 5.04 16.88 2.53
C LYS A 345 3.91 16.05 1.94
N ALA A 346 4.24 14.87 1.41
CA ALA A 346 3.25 13.89 0.96
C ALA A 346 2.99 12.84 2.06
N GLU A 347 1.74 12.38 2.14
CA GLU A 347 1.32 11.32 3.06
C GLU A 347 0.63 10.18 2.29
N PRO A 348 0.94 8.91 2.62
CA PRO A 348 1.87 8.45 3.65
C PRO A 348 3.34 8.56 3.22
N GLY A 349 4.20 9.12 4.08
CA GLY A 349 5.64 9.23 3.84
C GLY A 349 6.43 7.96 4.15
N LEU A 350 7.75 8.00 4.04
CA LEU A 350 8.64 6.89 4.42
C LEU A 350 8.56 6.60 5.93
N GLU A 351 8.26 7.60 6.77
CA GLU A 351 8.01 7.42 8.21
C GLU A 351 6.86 6.44 8.47
N GLN A 352 5.81 6.50 7.63
CA GLN A 352 4.73 5.52 7.70
C GLN A 352 5.24 4.12 7.34
N GLY A 353 6.10 4.02 6.33
CA GLY A 353 6.75 2.76 5.98
C GLY A 353 7.55 2.17 7.15
N VAL A 354 8.30 2.99 7.87
CA VAL A 354 9.04 2.58 9.09
C VAL A 354 8.09 2.11 10.18
N MET A 355 7.03 2.87 10.43
CA MET A 355 6.03 2.51 11.47
C MET A 355 5.38 1.17 11.14
N ILE A 356 4.96 0.95 9.90
CA ILE A 356 4.39 -0.34 9.48
C ILE A 356 5.42 -1.46 9.57
N GLN A 357 6.70 -1.21 9.29
CA GLN A 357 7.75 -2.21 9.45
C GLN A 357 7.93 -2.62 10.93
N ARG A 358 7.82 -1.68 11.89
CA ARG A 358 7.79 -1.99 13.34
C ARG A 358 6.62 -2.88 13.71
N VAL A 359 5.43 -2.57 13.18
CA VAL A 359 4.23 -3.40 13.46
C VAL A 359 4.37 -4.80 12.87
N MET A 360 4.89 -4.94 11.64
CA MET A 360 5.14 -6.24 11.02
C MET A 360 6.17 -7.07 11.78
N ASP A 361 7.24 -6.45 12.27
CA ASP A 361 8.22 -7.09 13.15
C ASP A 361 7.57 -7.57 14.46
N ALA A 362 6.72 -6.75 15.08
CA ALA A 362 5.97 -7.13 16.27
C ALA A 362 5.02 -8.30 16.01
N VAL A 363 4.36 -8.37 14.86
CA VAL A 363 3.54 -9.53 14.44
C VAL A 363 4.40 -10.80 14.39
N LYS A 364 5.55 -10.75 13.73
CA LYS A 364 6.46 -11.91 13.63
C LYS A 364 6.99 -12.35 15.00
N ARG A 365 7.40 -11.40 15.85
CA ARG A 365 7.86 -11.69 17.23
C ARG A 365 6.75 -12.28 18.09
N SER A 366 5.54 -11.74 17.99
CA SER A 366 4.39 -12.26 18.71
C SER A 366 4.05 -13.69 18.28
N ALA A 367 4.00 -13.94 16.97
CA ALA A 367 3.73 -15.27 16.44
C ALA A 367 4.79 -16.32 16.88
N ALA A 368 6.06 -15.92 16.96
CA ALA A 368 7.15 -16.79 17.39
C ALA A 368 7.14 -17.06 18.91
N SER A 369 6.76 -16.07 19.74
CA SER A 369 6.81 -16.17 21.20
C SER A 369 5.48 -16.57 21.84
N GLY A 370 4.36 -16.39 21.15
CA GLY A 370 3.01 -16.54 21.72
C GLY A 370 2.62 -15.43 22.70
N GLN A 371 3.37 -14.33 22.76
CA GLN A 371 3.20 -13.26 23.73
C GLN A 371 2.62 -11.98 23.07
N TRP A 372 1.98 -11.14 23.90
CA TRP A 372 1.67 -9.77 23.53
C TRP A 372 2.95 -8.96 23.38
N ILE A 373 3.03 -8.14 22.33
CA ILE A 373 4.14 -7.24 22.07
C ILE A 373 3.63 -5.79 22.15
N ASP A 374 4.26 -4.99 23.02
CA ASP A 374 4.05 -3.54 23.08
C ASP A 374 4.87 -2.85 21.96
N LEU A 375 4.32 -1.75 21.42
CA LEU A 375 4.88 -0.96 20.31
C LEU A 375 5.28 0.45 20.74
#